data_d45a407de363cc54a4aa839f815703b6
#
_entry.id   d45a407de363cc54a4aa839f815703b6
#
_cell.length_a   1.000
_cell.length_b   1.000
_cell.length_c   1.000
_cell.angle_alpha   90.00
_cell.angle_beta   90.00
_cell.angle_gamma   90.00
#
_symmetry.space_group_name_H-M   'P 1'
#
loop_
_entity.id
_entity.type
_entity.pdbx_description
1 polymer ?
#
loop_
_entity_poly.entity_id
_entity_poly.type
_entity_poly.pdbx_seq_one_letter_code
_entity_poly.pdbx_strand_id
1 'polypeptide(L)'
;EKVVALLKGEVESAIARVEELMSSKFGDIENPLLVSVRSGARASMPGMMDTILNLGLNDEVVEGLTRKTGNARFAWDSYRRFVQMYGDVVLGMKPTNKEDIDPFEAIIEEVKHAKGVKLDNELEVEDLKELVKKFKAAVKEQTGKDFPACAYEQLWGAVCAVFNSWMN
;
A
#
# COMPACT_ATOMS: atom_id res chain seq x y z
N GLU A 1 -7.69 12.19 15.14
CA GLU A 1 -6.52 13.00 14.72
C GLU A 1 -5.67 13.49 15.89
N LYS A 2 -6.25 14.10 16.96
CA LYS A 2 -5.49 14.60 18.12
C LYS A 2 -4.67 13.51 18.83
N VAL A 3 -5.23 12.31 19.01
CA VAL A 3 -4.55 11.18 19.66
C VAL A 3 -3.37 10.70 18.82
N VAL A 4 -3.55 10.59 17.50
CA VAL A 4 -2.49 10.17 16.58
C VAL A 4 -1.32 11.16 16.59
N ALA A 5 -1.62 12.46 16.66
CA ALA A 5 -0.58 13.49 16.75
C ALA A 5 0.28 13.37 18.02
N LEU A 6 -0.31 12.95 19.14
CA LEU A 6 0.43 12.73 20.41
C LEU A 6 1.38 11.51 20.32
N LEU A 7 1.02 10.50 19.54
CA LEU A 7 1.81 9.27 19.37
C LEU A 7 2.97 9.42 18.37
N LYS A 8 3.03 10.52 17.63
CA LYS A 8 3.99 10.69 16.53
C LYS A 8 5.44 10.44 16.94
N GLY A 9 5.89 11.08 18.01
CA GLY A 9 7.26 10.93 18.49
C GLY A 9 7.59 9.50 18.97
N GLU A 10 6.65 8.81 19.58
CA GLU A 10 6.84 7.42 20.03
C GLU A 10 6.92 6.45 18.83
N VAL A 11 6.09 6.65 17.82
CA VAL A 11 6.09 5.83 16.61
C VAL A 11 7.37 6.06 15.80
N GLU A 12 7.82 7.31 15.64
CA GLU A 12 9.07 7.63 14.96
C GLU A 12 10.28 7.01 15.69
N SER A 13 10.31 7.07 17.02
CA SER A 13 11.33 6.41 17.84
C SER A 13 11.31 4.89 17.71
N ALA A 14 10.12 4.30 17.65
CA ALA A 14 9.96 2.86 17.45
C ALA A 14 10.44 2.42 16.05
N ILE A 15 10.11 3.17 15.01
CA ILE A 15 10.61 2.92 13.65
C ILE A 15 12.13 3.00 13.61
N ALA A 16 12.73 4.04 14.19
CA ALA A 16 14.19 4.18 14.24
C ALA A 16 14.87 2.96 14.92
N ARG A 17 14.26 2.44 15.99
CA ARG A 17 14.77 1.22 16.64
C ARG A 17 14.65 -0.03 15.76
N VAL A 18 13.56 -0.15 15.01
CA VAL A 18 13.38 -1.27 14.06
C VAL A 18 14.39 -1.15 12.91
N GLU A 19 14.64 0.06 12.40
CA GLU A 19 15.66 0.33 11.39
C GLU A 19 17.06 -0.14 11.84
N GLU A 20 17.42 0.16 13.07
CA GLU A 20 18.69 -0.27 13.66
C GLU A 20 18.78 -1.79 13.76
N LEU A 21 17.74 -2.45 14.30
CA LEU A 21 17.69 -3.90 14.46
C LEU A 21 17.70 -4.66 13.12
N MET A 22 17.04 -4.11 12.12
CA MET A 22 16.92 -4.72 10.78
C MET A 22 18.05 -4.31 9.84
N SER A 23 18.93 -3.39 10.26
CA SER A 23 19.98 -2.79 9.42
C SER A 23 19.45 -2.33 8.07
N SER A 24 18.26 -1.74 8.07
CA SER A 24 17.57 -1.21 6.89
C SER A 24 16.76 0.03 7.28
N LYS A 25 16.36 0.87 6.31
CA LYS A 25 15.78 2.16 6.62
C LYS A 25 14.43 2.35 5.93
N PHE A 26 13.46 2.88 6.68
CA PHE A 26 12.10 3.14 6.19
C PHE A 26 12.10 4.28 5.17
N GLY A 27 11.68 3.98 3.95
CA GLY A 27 11.70 4.93 2.84
C GLY A 27 13.06 5.09 2.15
N ASP A 28 14.06 4.28 2.49
CA ASP A 28 15.37 4.29 1.83
C ASP A 28 15.29 3.60 0.47
N ILE A 29 15.98 4.19 -0.52
CA ILE A 29 16.05 3.69 -1.89
C ILE A 29 17.03 2.51 -2.01
N GLU A 30 18.11 2.51 -1.24
CA GLU A 30 19.18 1.51 -1.37
C GLU A 30 18.89 0.23 -0.56
N ASN A 31 18.44 0.39 0.67
CA ASN A 31 18.16 -0.72 1.56
C ASN A 31 16.83 -0.51 2.30
N PRO A 32 15.69 -0.62 1.60
CA PRO A 32 14.39 -0.30 2.15
C PRO A 32 13.97 -1.25 3.27
N LEU A 33 13.47 -0.66 4.36
CA LEU A 33 12.63 -1.32 5.34
C LEU A 33 11.17 -1.14 4.91
N LEU A 34 10.44 -2.24 4.79
CA LEU A 34 9.00 -2.22 4.57
C LEU A 34 8.30 -2.65 5.85
N VAL A 35 7.23 -1.95 6.19
CA VAL A 35 6.44 -2.23 7.39
C VAL A 35 4.99 -2.54 7.03
N SER A 36 4.27 -3.15 7.96
CA SER A 36 2.85 -3.44 7.83
C SER A 36 2.07 -2.80 8.96
N VAL A 37 0.86 -2.32 8.67
CA VAL A 37 -0.06 -1.77 9.67
C VAL A 37 -1.33 -2.62 9.68
N ARG A 38 -1.77 -2.99 10.87
CA ARG A 38 -3.01 -3.74 11.07
C ARG A 38 -3.72 -3.32 12.35
N SER A 39 -5.01 -3.59 12.45
CA SER A 39 -5.73 -3.49 13.70
C SER A 39 -5.24 -4.55 14.70
N GLY A 40 -5.04 -4.14 15.96
CA GLY A 40 -4.59 -5.01 17.06
C GLY A 40 -5.72 -5.59 17.91
N ALA A 41 -6.95 -5.66 17.40
CA ALA A 41 -8.09 -6.20 18.15
C ALA A 41 -7.90 -7.68 18.51
N ARG A 42 -8.39 -8.08 19.70
CA ARG A 42 -8.27 -9.47 20.22
C ARG A 42 -9.03 -10.50 19.37
N ALA A 43 -10.10 -10.07 18.72
CA ALA A 43 -10.92 -10.91 17.84
C ALA A 43 -11.17 -10.20 16.53
N SER A 44 -11.22 -10.97 15.43
CA SER A 44 -11.66 -10.44 14.15
C SER A 44 -13.16 -10.13 14.21
N MET A 45 -13.53 -8.89 13.91
CA MET A 45 -14.92 -8.43 13.92
C MET A 45 -15.28 -7.84 12.55
N PRO A 46 -16.58 -7.91 12.16
CA PRO A 46 -17.03 -7.20 10.96
C PRO A 46 -16.69 -5.70 11.05
N GLY A 47 -16.16 -5.14 9.97
CA GLY A 47 -15.74 -3.74 9.91
C GLY A 47 -14.31 -3.45 10.41
N MET A 48 -13.58 -4.47 10.89
CA MET A 48 -12.16 -4.33 11.18
C MET A 48 -11.37 -3.98 9.91
N MET A 49 -10.43 -3.05 10.07
CA MET A 49 -9.51 -2.70 8.99
C MET A 49 -8.62 -3.88 8.60
N ASP A 50 -8.55 -4.17 7.30
CA ASP A 50 -7.62 -5.15 6.74
C ASP A 50 -6.16 -4.72 6.97
N THR A 51 -5.25 -5.69 6.96
CA THR A 51 -3.82 -5.41 7.05
C THR A 51 -3.33 -4.73 5.79
N ILE A 52 -2.55 -3.65 5.95
CA ILE A 52 -1.86 -2.99 4.85
C ILE A 52 -0.40 -3.45 4.89
N LEU A 53 0.04 -4.08 3.81
CA LEU A 53 1.40 -4.60 3.66
C LEU A 53 2.26 -3.62 2.86
N ASN A 54 3.58 -3.71 3.05
CA ASN A 54 4.58 -3.06 2.22
C ASN A 54 4.56 -1.52 2.22
N LEU A 55 4.14 -0.90 3.35
CA LEU A 55 4.32 0.54 3.52
C LEU A 55 5.80 0.91 3.39
N GLY A 56 6.06 2.02 2.74
CA GLY A 56 7.39 2.49 2.39
C GLY A 56 7.70 2.38 0.89
N LEU A 57 6.90 1.62 0.12
CA LEU A 57 7.08 1.54 -1.33
C LEU A 57 6.61 2.81 -2.03
N ASN A 58 7.44 3.24 -2.97
CA ASN A 58 7.16 4.30 -3.95
C ASN A 58 7.94 4.00 -5.24
N ASP A 59 7.89 4.90 -6.21
CA ASP A 59 8.51 4.69 -7.53
C ASP A 59 10.05 4.51 -7.45
N GLU A 60 10.71 5.11 -6.47
CA GLU A 60 12.16 5.00 -6.28
C GLU A 60 12.53 3.77 -5.43
N VAL A 61 11.78 3.53 -4.34
CA VAL A 61 12.03 2.42 -3.42
C VAL A 61 11.78 1.05 -4.09
N VAL A 62 10.82 0.95 -5.01
CA VAL A 62 10.57 -0.30 -5.76
C VAL A 62 11.77 -0.71 -6.61
N GLU A 63 12.51 0.27 -7.17
CA GLU A 63 13.74 -0.01 -7.90
C GLU A 63 14.85 -0.50 -6.97
N GLY A 64 14.95 0.06 -5.77
CA GLY A 64 15.85 -0.44 -4.71
C GLY A 64 15.50 -1.86 -4.27
N LEU A 65 14.23 -2.15 -4.07
CA LEU A 65 13.76 -3.48 -3.76
C LEU A 65 14.07 -4.47 -4.89
N THR A 66 13.94 -4.03 -6.13
CA THR A 66 14.32 -4.81 -7.32
C THR A 66 15.80 -5.18 -7.30
N ARG A 67 16.68 -4.22 -7.03
CA ARG A 67 18.13 -4.47 -6.92
C ARG A 67 18.45 -5.41 -5.76
N LYS A 68 17.85 -5.19 -4.60
CA LYS A 68 18.07 -5.98 -3.38
C LYS A 68 17.64 -7.44 -3.53
N THR A 69 16.51 -7.69 -4.19
CA THR A 69 15.95 -9.04 -4.35
C THR A 69 16.41 -9.75 -5.63
N GLY A 70 16.90 -9.01 -6.61
CA GLY A 70 17.18 -9.53 -7.94
C GLY A 70 15.91 -9.97 -8.71
N ASN A 71 14.72 -9.54 -8.23
CA ASN A 71 13.43 -9.96 -8.78
C ASN A 71 12.50 -8.76 -8.99
N ALA A 72 12.58 -8.16 -10.17
CA ALA A 72 11.77 -7.00 -10.53
C ALA A 72 10.27 -7.30 -10.50
N ARG A 73 9.86 -8.51 -10.94
CA ARG A 73 8.45 -8.89 -10.95
C ARG A 73 7.89 -8.94 -9.53
N PHE A 74 8.61 -9.52 -8.58
CA PHE A 74 8.23 -9.54 -7.16
C PHE A 74 8.11 -8.11 -6.60
N ALA A 75 9.07 -7.25 -6.87
CA ALA A 75 9.08 -5.89 -6.36
C ALA A 75 7.89 -5.08 -6.90
N TRP A 76 7.63 -5.13 -8.20
CA TRP A 76 6.53 -4.41 -8.83
C TRP A 76 5.14 -4.99 -8.50
N ASP A 77 5.00 -6.32 -8.34
CA ASP A 77 3.75 -6.91 -7.85
C ASP A 77 3.48 -6.53 -6.38
N SER A 78 4.53 -6.48 -5.54
CA SER A 78 4.41 -5.98 -4.17
C SER A 78 3.96 -4.53 -4.12
N TYR A 79 4.48 -3.68 -5.02
CA TYR A 79 4.07 -2.28 -5.12
C TYR A 79 2.64 -2.14 -5.64
N ARG A 80 2.26 -2.87 -6.68
CA ARG A 80 0.89 -2.91 -7.20
C ARG A 80 -0.11 -3.25 -6.10
N ARG A 81 0.15 -4.33 -5.36
CA ARG A 81 -0.70 -4.76 -4.23
C ARG A 81 -0.76 -3.73 -3.11
N PHE A 82 0.36 -3.08 -2.81
CA PHE A 82 0.38 -2.02 -1.81
C PHE A 82 -0.51 -0.84 -2.22
N VAL A 83 -0.42 -0.36 -3.45
CA VAL A 83 -1.26 0.75 -3.93
C VAL A 83 -2.74 0.37 -3.88
N GLN A 84 -3.10 -0.84 -4.29
CA GLN A 84 -4.48 -1.35 -4.20
C GLN A 84 -4.96 -1.39 -2.76
N MET A 85 -4.25 -2.08 -1.85
CA MET A 85 -4.65 -2.20 -0.45
C MET A 85 -4.76 -0.83 0.24
N TYR A 86 -3.83 0.07 -0.04
CA TYR A 86 -3.86 1.42 0.53
C TYR A 86 -5.05 2.23 -0.01
N GLY A 87 -5.32 2.15 -1.30
CA GLY A 87 -6.48 2.76 -1.93
C GLY A 87 -7.79 2.27 -1.32
N ASP A 88 -7.95 0.96 -1.21
CA ASP A 88 -9.15 0.34 -0.66
C ASP A 88 -9.38 0.67 0.81
N VAL A 89 -8.34 0.53 1.62
CA VAL A 89 -8.47 0.55 3.08
C VAL A 89 -8.28 1.95 3.67
N VAL A 90 -7.25 2.69 3.21
CA VAL A 90 -6.93 4.01 3.77
C VAL A 90 -7.71 5.12 3.08
N LEU A 91 -7.83 5.04 1.75
CA LEU A 91 -8.50 6.06 0.95
C LEU A 91 -9.99 5.78 0.75
N GLY A 92 -10.48 4.62 1.19
CA GLY A 92 -11.90 4.26 1.16
C GLY A 92 -12.44 4.00 -0.23
N MET A 93 -11.61 3.54 -1.16
CA MET A 93 -12.00 3.27 -2.54
C MET A 93 -12.70 1.92 -2.72
N LYS A 94 -12.63 1.03 -1.71
CA LYS A 94 -13.34 -0.25 -1.74
C LYS A 94 -14.85 -0.04 -1.81
N PRO A 95 -15.54 -0.67 -2.77
CA PRO A 95 -16.99 -0.54 -2.88
C PRO A 95 -17.71 -0.98 -1.61
N THR A 96 -18.71 -0.20 -1.21
CA THR A 96 -19.56 -0.53 -0.05
C THR A 96 -20.65 -1.56 -0.39
N ASN A 97 -21.10 -1.54 -1.63
CA ASN A 97 -22.10 -2.49 -2.12
C ASN A 97 -21.42 -3.62 -2.93
N LYS A 98 -21.91 -4.84 -2.78
CA LYS A 98 -21.40 -6.01 -3.50
C LYS A 98 -21.65 -5.96 -5.01
N GLU A 99 -22.56 -5.10 -5.45
CA GLU A 99 -22.92 -4.91 -6.86
C GLU A 99 -22.03 -3.88 -7.57
N ASP A 100 -21.32 -3.07 -6.80
CA ASP A 100 -20.38 -2.06 -7.34
C ASP A 100 -19.07 -2.73 -7.73
N ILE A 101 -18.54 -2.33 -8.86
CA ILE A 101 -17.26 -2.86 -9.36
C ILE A 101 -16.12 -2.16 -8.62
N ASP A 102 -15.21 -2.96 -8.08
CA ASP A 102 -13.96 -2.45 -7.52
C ASP A 102 -13.12 -1.80 -8.65
N PRO A 103 -12.75 -0.52 -8.53
CA PRO A 103 -12.04 0.19 -9.57
C PRO A 103 -10.67 -0.42 -9.89
N PHE A 104 -9.99 -0.98 -8.89
CA PHE A 104 -8.69 -1.63 -9.09
C PHE A 104 -8.83 -2.97 -9.81
N GLU A 105 -9.85 -3.78 -9.44
CA GLU A 105 -10.14 -5.04 -10.11
C GLU A 105 -10.54 -4.81 -11.57
N ALA A 106 -11.33 -3.76 -11.85
CA ALA A 106 -11.69 -3.40 -13.23
C ALA A 106 -10.45 -3.08 -14.07
N ILE A 107 -9.49 -2.34 -13.52
CA ILE A 107 -8.23 -1.99 -14.19
C ILE A 107 -7.36 -3.25 -14.42
N ILE A 108 -7.30 -4.17 -13.44
CA ILE A 108 -6.57 -5.43 -13.58
C ILE A 108 -7.15 -6.26 -14.72
N GLU A 109 -8.48 -6.43 -14.76
CA GLU A 109 -9.15 -7.19 -15.81
C GLU A 109 -8.95 -6.56 -17.20
N GLU A 110 -8.98 -5.22 -17.29
CA GLU A 110 -8.69 -4.51 -18.55
C GLU A 110 -7.27 -4.84 -19.06
N VAL A 111 -6.25 -4.76 -18.19
CA VAL A 111 -4.86 -5.06 -18.57
C VAL A 111 -4.69 -6.53 -18.93
N LYS A 112 -5.28 -7.45 -18.16
CA LYS A 112 -5.26 -8.89 -18.46
C LYS A 112 -5.91 -9.20 -19.81
N HIS A 113 -7.06 -8.60 -20.08
CA HIS A 113 -7.74 -8.76 -21.35
C HIS A 113 -6.91 -8.23 -22.53
N ALA A 114 -6.31 -7.06 -22.39
CA ALA A 114 -5.44 -6.46 -23.43
C ALA A 114 -4.22 -7.34 -23.72
N LYS A 115 -3.69 -8.04 -22.72
CA LYS A 115 -2.54 -8.96 -22.84
C LYS A 115 -2.94 -10.39 -23.24
N GLY A 116 -4.20 -10.73 -23.18
CA GLY A 116 -4.69 -12.08 -23.47
C GLY A 116 -4.32 -13.12 -22.42
N VAL A 117 -4.07 -12.69 -21.17
CA VAL A 117 -3.78 -13.53 -20.01
C VAL A 117 -4.98 -13.63 -19.08
N LYS A 118 -5.02 -14.67 -18.24
CA LYS A 118 -6.15 -14.93 -17.32
C LYS A 118 -5.79 -14.74 -15.86
N LEU A 119 -4.54 -15.00 -15.49
CA LEU A 119 -4.09 -14.98 -14.11
C LEU A 119 -3.12 -13.82 -13.85
N ASP A 120 -3.18 -13.24 -12.68
CA ASP A 120 -2.28 -12.14 -12.26
C ASP A 120 -0.80 -12.54 -12.30
N ASN A 121 -0.50 -13.83 -12.08
CA ASN A 121 0.87 -14.33 -12.13
C ASN A 121 1.44 -14.45 -13.55
N GLU A 122 0.62 -14.28 -14.57
CA GLU A 122 1.03 -14.23 -15.97
C GLU A 122 1.42 -12.81 -16.42
N LEU A 123 1.12 -11.80 -15.59
CA LEU A 123 1.52 -10.42 -15.84
C LEU A 123 3.03 -10.26 -15.66
N GLU A 124 3.65 -9.58 -16.62
CA GLU A 124 5.08 -9.28 -16.61
C GLU A 124 5.37 -7.94 -15.91
N VAL A 125 6.65 -7.60 -15.76
CA VAL A 125 7.09 -6.38 -15.06
C VAL A 125 6.49 -5.12 -15.67
N GLU A 126 6.45 -5.02 -16.99
CA GLU A 126 5.92 -3.83 -17.67
C GLU A 126 4.41 -3.69 -17.48
N ASP A 127 3.68 -4.80 -17.42
CA ASP A 127 2.24 -4.80 -17.11
C ASP A 127 1.97 -4.35 -15.68
N LEU A 128 2.80 -4.79 -14.73
CA LEU A 128 2.72 -4.37 -13.33
C LEU A 128 3.03 -2.88 -13.14
N LYS A 129 4.01 -2.35 -13.90
CA LYS A 129 4.28 -0.91 -13.93
C LYS A 129 3.11 -0.11 -14.49
N GLU A 130 2.48 -0.61 -15.54
CA GLU A 130 1.27 0.00 -16.12
C GLU A 130 0.13 -0.01 -15.10
N LEU A 131 -0.10 -1.12 -14.40
CA LEU A 131 -1.10 -1.22 -13.34
C LEU A 131 -0.87 -0.20 -12.23
N VAL A 132 0.36 -0.09 -11.70
CA VAL A 132 0.69 0.91 -10.67
C VAL A 132 0.36 2.32 -11.15
N LYS A 133 0.70 2.66 -12.39
CA LYS A 133 0.40 3.97 -12.98
C LYS A 133 -1.10 4.22 -13.09
N LYS A 134 -1.88 3.24 -13.59
CA LYS A 134 -3.33 3.32 -13.71
C LYS A 134 -4.01 3.41 -12.34
N PHE A 135 -3.54 2.64 -11.35
CA PHE A 135 -4.04 2.70 -9.98
C PHE A 135 -3.84 4.07 -9.35
N LYS A 136 -2.66 4.67 -9.48
CA LYS A 136 -2.39 6.02 -8.98
C LYS A 136 -3.25 7.07 -9.67
N ALA A 137 -3.52 6.91 -10.96
CA ALA A 137 -4.44 7.78 -11.70
C ALA A 137 -5.88 7.65 -11.18
N ALA A 138 -6.37 6.43 -10.93
CA ALA A 138 -7.67 6.18 -10.35
C ALA A 138 -7.80 6.76 -8.94
N VAL A 139 -6.74 6.64 -8.11
CA VAL A 139 -6.68 7.29 -6.79
C VAL A 139 -6.86 8.80 -6.93
N LYS A 140 -6.13 9.43 -7.83
CA LYS A 140 -6.21 10.88 -8.05
C LYS A 140 -7.59 11.32 -8.56
N GLU A 141 -8.18 10.55 -9.47
CA GLU A 141 -9.50 10.83 -10.01
C GLU A 141 -10.60 10.75 -8.93
N GLN A 142 -10.58 9.71 -8.10
CA GLN A 142 -11.61 9.51 -7.09
C GLN A 142 -11.42 10.36 -5.83
N THR A 143 -10.18 10.59 -5.40
CA THR A 143 -9.89 11.30 -4.15
C THR A 143 -9.52 12.76 -4.34
N GLY A 144 -9.20 13.18 -5.56
CA GLY A 144 -8.66 14.51 -5.88
C GLY A 144 -7.22 14.73 -5.41
N LYS A 145 -6.55 13.68 -4.88
CA LYS A 145 -5.18 13.75 -4.33
C LYS A 145 -4.28 12.73 -4.98
N ASP A 146 -3.01 13.07 -5.09
CA ASP A 146 -2.01 12.11 -5.53
C ASP A 146 -1.79 11.02 -4.47
N PHE A 147 -1.43 9.82 -4.92
CA PHE A 147 -1.04 8.73 -4.01
C PHE A 147 0.21 9.16 -3.22
N PRO A 148 0.25 8.99 -1.88
CA PRO A 148 1.36 9.45 -1.07
C PRO A 148 2.67 8.74 -1.43
N ALA A 149 3.68 9.49 -1.84
CA ALA A 149 5.01 9.00 -2.18
C ALA A 149 5.93 8.90 -0.95
N CYS A 150 5.69 9.72 0.08
CA CYS A 150 6.48 9.71 1.30
C CYS A 150 6.10 8.54 2.20
N ALA A 151 7.09 7.72 2.60
CA ALA A 151 6.88 6.56 3.46
C ALA A 151 6.17 6.91 4.78
N TYR A 152 6.53 8.03 5.41
CA TYR A 152 5.89 8.47 6.65
C TYR A 152 4.47 8.98 6.46
N GLU A 153 4.13 9.62 5.33
CA GLU A 153 2.75 9.96 5.00
C GLU A 153 1.88 8.71 4.83
N GLN A 154 2.42 7.68 4.18
CA GLN A 154 1.76 6.38 4.05
C GLN A 154 1.51 5.76 5.43
N LEU A 155 2.53 5.76 6.29
CA LEU A 155 2.43 5.24 7.65
C LEU A 155 1.35 5.95 8.46
N TRP A 156 1.35 7.29 8.44
CA TRP A 156 0.36 8.07 9.19
C TRP A 156 -1.05 7.91 8.64
N GLY A 157 -1.22 7.83 7.34
CA GLY A 157 -2.51 7.50 6.73
C GLY A 157 -3.05 6.16 7.21
N ALA A 158 -2.20 5.13 7.22
CA ALA A 158 -2.57 3.79 7.69
C ALA A 158 -2.88 3.77 9.20
N VAL A 159 -2.09 4.42 10.04
CA VAL A 159 -2.33 4.53 11.50
C VAL A 159 -3.65 5.25 11.76
N CYS A 160 -3.93 6.36 11.08
CA CYS A 160 -5.20 7.07 11.20
C CYS A 160 -6.38 6.18 10.79
N ALA A 161 -6.25 5.39 9.73
CA ALA A 161 -7.30 4.48 9.29
C ALA A 161 -7.60 3.40 10.34
N VAL A 162 -6.58 2.86 11.04
CA VAL A 162 -6.80 1.94 12.18
C VAL A 162 -7.64 2.59 13.26
N PHE A 163 -7.27 3.78 13.72
CA PHE A 163 -8.02 4.47 14.77
C PHE A 163 -9.44 4.81 14.34
N ASN A 164 -9.62 5.22 13.09
CA ASN A 164 -10.95 5.51 12.54
C ASN A 164 -11.83 4.25 12.49
N SER A 165 -11.25 3.09 12.16
CA SER A 165 -12.00 1.82 12.11
C SER A 165 -12.53 1.37 13.49
N TRP A 166 -11.98 1.89 14.58
CA TRP A 166 -12.46 1.58 15.95
C TRP A 166 -13.61 2.48 16.40
N MET A 167 -13.88 3.55 15.64
CA MET A 167 -14.93 4.53 16.00
C MET A 167 -16.21 4.38 15.17
N ASN A 168 -16.25 3.41 14.26
CA ASN A 168 -17.40 3.10 13.39
C ASN A 168 -18.20 1.88 13.89
#